data_e471515fc61843adf6f0c96b293eb327
#
_entry.id   e471515fc61843adf6f0c96b293eb327
#
_cell.length_a   1.000
_cell.length_b   1.000
_cell.length_c   1.000
_cell.angle_alpha   90.00
_cell.angle_beta   90.00
_cell.angle_gamma   90.00
#
_symmetry.space_group_name_H-M   'P 1'
#
loop_
_entity.id
_entity.type
_entity.pdbx_description
1 polymer ?
#
loop_
_entity_poly.entity_id
_entity_poly.type
_entity_poly.pdbx_seq_one_letter_code
_entity_poly.pdbx_strand_id
1 'polypeptide(L)'
;MAGLCEGRVAIITGAARGVGRQHALQLAKAGAKVVVNDLGAGVDGRGADESPAQQVVEEIKATGGEAIVNGDDVSNFDGAKNMVDSAIKKFGKLDILVNNAGILRDRMLVNMTEDEWDAVIQVHLKGTFAPSRHAASYWRAMSNQNDDGKP
;
A
#
# COMPACT_ATOMS: atom_id res chain seq x y z
N MET A 1 15.63 4.32 22.33
CA MET A 1 15.71 2.99 21.68
C MET A 1 15.22 3.13 20.24
N ALA A 2 15.92 2.52 19.31
CA ALA A 2 15.44 2.45 17.92
C ALA A 2 14.10 1.71 17.90
N GLY A 3 13.16 2.17 17.05
CA GLY A 3 11.88 1.50 16.87
C GLY A 3 12.03 0.13 16.21
N LEU A 4 11.05 -0.76 16.41
CA LEU A 4 11.07 -2.13 15.82
C LEU A 4 11.20 -2.13 14.28
N CYS A 5 10.74 -1.04 13.63
CA CYS A 5 10.78 -0.89 12.17
C CYS A 5 11.79 0.19 11.73
N GLU A 6 12.74 0.56 12.59
CA GLU A 6 13.75 1.56 12.27
C GLU A 6 14.51 1.17 11.01
N GLY A 7 14.62 2.13 10.07
CA GLY A 7 15.27 1.91 8.79
C GLY A 7 14.48 1.03 7.79
N ARG A 8 13.27 0.57 8.10
CA ARG A 8 12.39 -0.13 7.17
C ARG A 8 11.56 0.83 6.34
N VAL A 9 11.21 0.40 5.14
CA VAL A 9 10.29 1.11 4.24
C VAL A 9 9.06 0.25 4.01
N ALA A 10 7.88 0.82 4.25
CA ALA A 10 6.61 0.12 4.16
C ALA A 10 5.66 0.80 3.16
N ILE A 11 4.97 0.00 2.37
CA ILE A 11 3.78 0.42 1.62
C ILE A 11 2.55 -0.14 2.32
N ILE A 12 1.54 0.69 2.55
CA ILE A 12 0.23 0.27 3.04
C ILE A 12 -0.82 0.71 2.03
N THR A 13 -1.57 -0.25 1.49
CA THR A 13 -2.64 0.03 0.54
C THR A 13 -3.96 0.31 1.26
N GLY A 14 -4.80 1.21 0.70
CA GLY A 14 -6.03 1.63 1.36
C GLY A 14 -5.76 2.33 2.69
N ALA A 15 -4.72 3.15 2.76
CA ALA A 15 -4.16 3.67 4.00
C ALA A 15 -4.68 5.04 4.42
N ALA A 16 -5.63 5.63 3.69
CA ALA A 16 -6.17 6.95 4.03
C ALA A 16 -7.15 6.91 5.21
N ARG A 17 -7.80 5.77 5.47
CA ARG A 17 -8.87 5.63 6.47
C ARG A 17 -8.82 4.27 7.17
N GLY A 18 -9.60 4.16 8.25
CA GLY A 18 -9.85 2.89 8.96
C GLY A 18 -8.58 2.15 9.39
N VAL A 19 -8.58 0.85 9.19
CA VAL A 19 -7.50 -0.04 9.62
C VAL A 19 -6.18 0.27 8.90
N GLY A 20 -6.23 0.54 7.59
CA GLY A 20 -5.03 0.90 6.81
C GLY A 20 -4.33 2.15 7.33
N ARG A 21 -5.11 3.18 7.72
CA ARG A 21 -4.57 4.38 8.36
C ARG A 21 -3.86 4.05 9.67
N GLN A 22 -4.44 3.18 10.49
CA GLN A 22 -3.82 2.77 11.76
C GLN A 22 -2.52 1.99 11.52
N HIS A 23 -2.48 1.12 10.52
CA HIS A 23 -1.23 0.45 10.11
C HIS A 23 -0.14 1.45 9.72
N ALA A 24 -0.49 2.46 8.90
CA ALA A 24 0.45 3.49 8.48
C ALA A 24 1.03 4.27 9.66
N LEU A 25 0.17 4.73 10.58
CA LEU A 25 0.59 5.47 11.77
C LEU A 25 1.43 4.61 12.73
N GLN A 26 1.06 3.36 12.96
CA GLN A 26 1.77 2.48 13.88
C GLN A 26 3.15 2.05 13.33
N LEU A 27 3.25 1.75 12.03
CA LEU A 27 4.53 1.44 11.41
C LEU A 27 5.45 2.66 11.40
N ALA A 28 4.92 3.85 11.10
CA ALA A 28 5.69 5.10 11.21
C ALA A 28 6.17 5.35 12.64
N LYS A 29 5.30 5.20 13.63
CA LYS A 29 5.68 5.30 15.06
C LYS A 29 6.75 4.29 15.48
N ALA A 30 6.76 3.12 14.84
CA ALA A 30 7.80 2.10 15.05
C ALA A 30 9.10 2.38 14.28
N GLY A 31 9.19 3.49 13.53
CA GLY A 31 10.40 3.95 12.84
C GLY A 31 10.44 3.65 11.33
N ALA A 32 9.38 3.10 10.76
CA ALA A 32 9.32 2.87 9.32
C ALA A 32 9.08 4.19 8.54
N LYS A 33 9.66 4.29 7.35
CA LYS A 33 9.25 5.25 6.32
C LYS A 33 8.07 4.67 5.55
N VAL A 34 7.03 5.46 5.30
CA VAL A 34 5.73 4.94 4.85
C VAL A 34 5.29 5.53 3.53
N VAL A 35 4.87 4.67 2.59
CA VAL A 35 4.06 5.06 1.45
C VAL A 35 2.60 4.81 1.80
N VAL A 36 1.85 5.89 1.89
CA VAL A 36 0.40 5.88 2.15
C VAL A 36 -0.30 5.80 0.81
N ASN A 37 -0.65 4.59 0.38
CA ASN A 37 -1.38 4.39 -0.87
C ASN A 37 -2.88 4.41 -0.61
N ASP A 38 -3.58 5.22 -1.37
CA ASP A 38 -5.04 5.22 -1.42
C ASP A 38 -5.50 5.80 -2.75
N LEU A 39 -6.46 5.15 -3.41
CA LEU A 39 -7.02 5.64 -4.68
C LEU A 39 -7.78 6.96 -4.50
N GLY A 40 -8.10 7.34 -3.25
CA GLY A 40 -8.90 8.52 -2.94
C GLY A 40 -10.39 8.35 -3.25
N ALA A 41 -10.82 7.12 -3.53
CA ALA A 41 -12.22 6.82 -3.72
C ALA A 41 -12.99 6.97 -2.39
N GLY A 42 -14.23 7.43 -2.45
CA GLY A 42 -15.15 7.37 -1.32
C GLY A 42 -15.36 5.94 -0.83
N VAL A 43 -16.03 5.76 0.31
CA VAL A 43 -16.33 4.42 0.87
C VAL A 43 -17.11 3.55 -0.12
N ASP A 44 -17.79 4.16 -1.07
CA ASP A 44 -18.48 3.54 -2.19
C ASP A 44 -17.58 3.22 -3.40
N GLY A 45 -16.27 3.55 -3.33
CA GLY A 45 -15.30 3.33 -4.41
C GLY A 45 -15.43 4.31 -5.58
N ARG A 46 -16.10 5.45 -5.39
CA ARG A 46 -16.29 6.47 -6.42
C ARG A 46 -15.54 7.75 -6.10
N GLY A 47 -14.93 8.35 -7.12
CA GLY A 47 -14.17 9.60 -7.01
C GLY A 47 -12.69 9.39 -6.70
N ALA A 48 -11.92 10.45 -6.82
CA ALA A 48 -10.50 10.51 -6.46
C ALA A 48 -10.28 11.76 -5.59
N ASP A 49 -10.00 11.54 -4.30
CA ASP A 49 -9.67 12.59 -3.35
C ASP A 49 -8.43 12.18 -2.55
N GLU A 50 -7.29 12.79 -2.88
CA GLU A 50 -6.01 12.53 -2.21
C GLU A 50 -5.94 13.17 -0.81
N SER A 51 -6.87 14.04 -0.45
CA SER A 51 -6.81 14.78 0.80
C SER A 51 -6.76 13.90 2.06
N PRO A 52 -7.50 12.80 2.18
CA PRO A 52 -7.39 11.92 3.35
C PRO A 52 -6.02 11.22 3.47
N ALA A 53 -5.43 10.80 2.35
CA ALA A 53 -4.09 10.20 2.35
C ALA A 53 -3.02 11.24 2.72
N GLN A 54 -3.17 12.47 2.21
CA GLN A 54 -2.29 13.59 2.55
C GLN A 54 -2.36 13.93 4.05
N GLN A 55 -3.55 13.89 4.65
CA GLN A 55 -3.71 14.11 6.09
C GLN A 55 -2.91 13.09 6.92
N VAL A 56 -2.94 11.81 6.53
CA VAL A 56 -2.15 10.76 7.19
C VAL A 56 -0.65 11.03 7.06
N VAL A 57 -0.21 11.45 5.88
CA VAL A 57 1.21 11.81 5.65
C VAL A 57 1.63 12.99 6.53
N GLU A 58 0.82 14.04 6.62
CA GLU A 58 1.12 15.20 7.46
C GLU A 58 1.13 14.84 8.96
N GLU A 59 0.23 13.96 9.39
CA GLU A 59 0.21 13.46 10.77
C GLU A 59 1.49 12.67 11.10
N ILE A 60 1.95 11.81 10.19
CA ILE A 60 3.22 11.08 10.34
C ILE A 60 4.39 12.05 10.43
N LYS A 61 4.46 13.05 9.56
CA LYS A 61 5.52 14.05 9.57
C LYS A 61 5.51 14.90 10.84
N ALA A 62 4.34 15.26 11.35
CA ALA A 62 4.19 16.03 12.59
C ALA A 62 4.77 15.30 13.81
N THR A 63 4.85 13.98 13.78
CA THR A 63 5.50 13.17 14.82
C THR A 63 6.98 12.85 14.53
N GLY A 64 7.57 13.48 13.51
CA GLY A 64 8.97 13.29 13.13
C GLY A 64 9.22 12.09 12.20
N GLY A 65 8.17 11.41 11.71
CA GLY A 65 8.28 10.33 10.75
C GLY A 65 8.42 10.82 9.30
N GLU A 66 8.70 9.89 8.40
CA GLU A 66 8.78 10.16 6.96
C GLU A 66 7.67 9.39 6.21
N ALA A 67 6.90 10.10 5.41
CA ALA A 67 5.88 9.48 4.57
C ALA A 67 5.64 10.24 3.27
N ILE A 68 5.11 9.53 2.27
CA ILE A 68 4.61 10.09 1.00
C ILE A 68 3.25 9.51 0.66
N VAL A 69 2.47 10.26 -0.11
CA VAL A 69 1.23 9.80 -0.74
C VAL A 69 1.53 9.06 -2.04
N ASN A 70 0.74 8.03 -2.32
CA ASN A 70 0.64 7.39 -3.63
C ASN A 70 -0.83 7.17 -3.97
N GLY A 71 -1.27 7.58 -5.15
CA GLY A 71 -2.66 7.51 -5.61
C GLY A 71 -2.93 6.42 -6.65
N ASP A 72 -2.01 5.48 -6.86
CA ASP A 72 -2.20 4.43 -7.86
C ASP A 72 -3.25 3.40 -7.43
N ASP A 73 -3.96 2.87 -8.43
CA ASP A 73 -4.91 1.77 -8.26
C ASP A 73 -4.15 0.43 -8.09
N VAL A 74 -4.34 -0.21 -6.95
CA VAL A 74 -3.73 -1.52 -6.63
C VAL A 74 -4.11 -2.63 -7.62
N SER A 75 -5.28 -2.52 -8.25
CA SER A 75 -5.79 -3.50 -9.23
C SER A 75 -5.31 -3.24 -10.67
N ASN A 76 -4.69 -2.09 -10.91
CA ASN A 76 -3.99 -1.80 -12.16
C ASN A 76 -2.55 -2.31 -12.05
N PHE A 77 -2.13 -3.16 -13.00
CA PHE A 77 -0.82 -3.82 -12.91
C PHE A 77 0.35 -2.83 -13.01
N ASP A 78 0.25 -1.83 -13.89
CA ASP A 78 1.27 -0.78 -14.05
C ASP A 78 1.21 0.21 -12.88
N GLY A 79 0.03 0.54 -12.38
CA GLY A 79 -0.17 1.35 -11.18
C GLY A 79 0.47 0.70 -9.95
N ALA A 80 0.27 -0.61 -9.76
CA ALA A 80 0.92 -1.37 -8.69
C ALA A 80 2.44 -1.37 -8.82
N LYS A 81 2.97 -1.44 -10.05
CA LYS A 81 4.41 -1.28 -10.29
C LYS A 81 4.89 0.12 -9.90
N ASN A 82 4.21 1.15 -10.36
CA ASN A 82 4.55 2.54 -10.06
C ASN A 82 4.54 2.82 -8.55
N MET A 83 3.61 2.24 -7.81
CA MET A 83 3.56 2.32 -6.35
C MET A 83 4.83 1.73 -5.70
N VAL A 84 5.27 0.55 -6.12
CA VAL A 84 6.52 -0.08 -5.63
C VAL A 84 7.74 0.78 -6.02
N ASP A 85 7.79 1.23 -7.27
CA ASP A 85 8.87 2.10 -7.78
C ASP A 85 8.93 3.42 -7.00
N SER A 86 7.80 3.98 -6.57
CA SER A 86 7.75 5.22 -5.79
C SER A 86 8.43 5.08 -4.43
N ALA A 87 8.24 3.95 -3.75
CA ALA A 87 8.93 3.65 -2.49
C ALA A 87 10.45 3.55 -2.69
N ILE A 88 10.86 2.82 -3.71
CA ILE A 88 12.29 2.63 -4.03
C ILE A 88 12.93 3.96 -4.43
N LYS A 89 12.27 4.74 -5.27
CA LYS A 89 12.77 6.05 -5.72
C LYS A 89 12.90 7.04 -4.57
N LYS A 90 11.93 7.06 -3.66
CA LYS A 90 11.91 8.02 -2.54
C LYS A 90 12.81 7.62 -1.39
N PHE A 91 12.78 6.34 -1.02
CA PHE A 91 13.42 5.84 0.21
C PHE A 91 14.57 4.86 -0.03
N GLY A 92 14.84 4.52 -1.29
CA GLY A 92 15.97 3.67 -1.68
C GLY A 92 15.69 2.17 -1.63
N LYS A 93 14.58 1.73 -1.04
CA LYS A 93 14.22 0.30 -0.88
C LYS A 93 12.75 0.09 -0.57
N LEU A 94 12.34 -1.17 -0.49
CA LEU A 94 11.06 -1.61 0.04
C LEU A 94 11.28 -2.86 0.90
N ASP A 95 10.80 -2.84 2.13
CA ASP A 95 10.93 -3.97 3.08
C ASP A 95 9.58 -4.61 3.42
N ILE A 96 8.49 -3.83 3.43
CA ILE A 96 7.18 -4.25 3.92
C ILE A 96 6.09 -3.83 2.93
N LEU A 97 5.22 -4.76 2.59
CA LEU A 97 3.98 -4.48 1.84
C LEU A 97 2.79 -4.96 2.66
N VAL A 98 1.86 -4.06 2.97
CA VAL A 98 0.59 -4.37 3.62
C VAL A 98 -0.55 -4.21 2.61
N ASN A 99 -1.08 -5.32 2.13
CA ASN A 99 -2.24 -5.36 1.24
C ASN A 99 -3.51 -5.24 2.09
N ASN A 100 -3.93 -4.00 2.33
CA ASN A 100 -5.12 -3.68 3.12
C ASN A 100 -6.27 -3.14 2.28
N ALA A 101 -6.01 -2.62 1.08
CA ALA A 101 -7.05 -2.06 0.22
C ALA A 101 -8.17 -3.06 -0.03
N GLY A 102 -9.41 -2.60 0.08
CA GLY A 102 -10.60 -3.41 -0.12
C GLY A 102 -11.84 -2.55 -0.29
N ILE A 103 -12.85 -3.10 -0.92
CA ILE A 103 -14.17 -2.50 -1.09
C ILE A 103 -15.25 -3.49 -0.69
N LEU A 104 -16.41 -2.99 -0.32
CA LEU A 104 -17.59 -3.80 -0.03
C LEU A 104 -18.65 -3.61 -1.11
N ARG A 105 -19.27 -4.71 -1.50
CA ARG A 105 -20.50 -4.77 -2.29
C ARG A 105 -21.45 -5.73 -1.59
N ASP A 106 -21.88 -5.32 -0.38
CA ASP A 106 -22.71 -6.14 0.48
C ASP A 106 -24.13 -6.24 -0.08
N ARG A 107 -24.48 -7.44 -0.55
CA ARG A 107 -25.74 -7.75 -1.19
C ARG A 107 -26.06 -9.24 -1.07
N MET A 108 -27.35 -9.57 -0.97
CA MET A 108 -27.78 -10.97 -1.09
C MET A 108 -27.33 -11.55 -2.43
N LEU A 109 -26.81 -12.77 -2.42
CA LEU A 109 -26.24 -13.44 -3.61
C LEU A 109 -27.19 -13.41 -4.82
N VAL A 110 -28.47 -13.68 -4.59
CA VAL A 110 -29.50 -13.72 -5.66
C VAL A 110 -29.75 -12.37 -6.33
N ASN A 111 -29.33 -11.27 -5.70
CA ASN A 111 -29.50 -9.89 -6.18
C ASN A 111 -28.17 -9.24 -6.61
N MET A 112 -27.06 -9.95 -6.43
CA MET A 112 -25.73 -9.44 -6.77
C MET A 112 -25.57 -9.40 -8.30
N THR A 113 -25.09 -8.26 -8.80
CA THR A 113 -24.76 -8.14 -10.23
C THR A 113 -23.34 -8.63 -10.50
N GLU A 114 -23.06 -8.98 -11.75
CA GLU A 114 -21.71 -9.36 -12.20
C GLU A 114 -20.70 -8.25 -11.94
N ASP A 115 -21.06 -7.01 -12.22
CA ASP A 115 -20.19 -5.83 -11.97
C ASP A 115 -19.84 -5.67 -10.47
N GLU A 116 -20.78 -5.94 -9.58
CA GLU A 116 -20.53 -5.90 -8.13
C GLU A 116 -19.55 -7.00 -7.71
N TRP A 117 -19.71 -8.20 -8.23
CA TRP A 117 -18.78 -9.31 -8.04
C TRP A 117 -17.39 -8.98 -8.59
N ASP A 118 -17.32 -8.57 -9.86
CA ASP A 118 -16.06 -8.28 -10.55
C ASP A 118 -15.28 -7.17 -9.85
N ALA A 119 -15.95 -6.12 -9.37
CA ALA A 119 -15.30 -5.04 -8.64
C ALA A 119 -14.62 -5.54 -7.35
N VAL A 120 -15.27 -6.44 -6.60
CA VAL A 120 -14.71 -7.02 -5.37
C VAL A 120 -13.51 -7.90 -5.69
N ILE A 121 -13.65 -8.79 -6.68
CA ILE A 121 -12.55 -9.68 -7.13
C ILE A 121 -11.36 -8.84 -7.63
N GLN A 122 -11.63 -7.79 -8.38
CA GLN A 122 -10.57 -6.92 -8.91
C GLN A 122 -9.78 -6.25 -7.79
N VAL A 123 -10.44 -5.65 -6.81
CA VAL A 123 -9.74 -4.94 -5.73
C VAL A 123 -9.10 -5.93 -4.75
N HIS A 124 -9.82 -6.95 -4.29
CA HIS A 124 -9.29 -7.84 -3.25
C HIS A 124 -8.31 -8.88 -3.79
N LEU A 125 -8.62 -9.53 -4.92
CA LEU A 125 -7.77 -10.59 -5.46
C LEU A 125 -6.66 -10.02 -6.33
N LYS A 126 -6.99 -9.31 -7.40
CA LYS A 126 -5.99 -8.71 -8.30
C LYS A 126 -5.21 -7.60 -7.60
N GLY A 127 -5.87 -6.78 -6.78
CA GLY A 127 -5.25 -5.71 -6.00
C GLY A 127 -4.32 -6.20 -4.88
N THR A 128 -4.38 -7.46 -4.49
CA THR A 128 -3.39 -8.13 -3.65
C THR A 128 -2.28 -8.75 -4.49
N PHE A 129 -2.63 -9.39 -5.60
CA PHE A 129 -1.66 -10.03 -6.50
C PHE A 129 -0.68 -9.03 -7.12
N ALA A 130 -1.17 -7.96 -7.74
CA ALA A 130 -0.33 -7.05 -8.52
C ALA A 130 0.76 -6.35 -7.68
N PRO A 131 0.46 -5.71 -6.53
CA PRO A 131 1.50 -5.17 -5.66
C PRO A 131 2.46 -6.23 -5.14
N SER A 132 1.96 -7.38 -4.71
CA SER A 132 2.78 -8.49 -4.19
C SER A 132 3.74 -9.03 -5.25
N ARG A 133 3.27 -9.18 -6.49
CA ARG A 133 4.11 -9.62 -7.61
C ARG A 133 5.28 -8.67 -7.87
N HIS A 134 5.04 -7.36 -7.86
CA HIS A 134 6.09 -6.36 -8.10
C HIS A 134 7.06 -6.26 -6.90
N ALA A 135 6.55 -6.27 -5.68
CA ALA A 135 7.37 -6.29 -4.48
C ALA A 135 8.26 -7.55 -4.42
N ALA A 136 7.68 -8.73 -4.66
CA ALA A 136 8.42 -9.99 -4.67
C ALA A 136 9.51 -10.02 -5.75
N SER A 137 9.24 -9.46 -6.93
CA SER A 137 10.23 -9.33 -8.00
C SER A 137 11.42 -8.47 -7.57
N TYR A 138 11.15 -7.35 -6.92
CA TYR A 138 12.18 -6.49 -6.35
C TYR A 138 13.00 -7.21 -5.26
N TRP A 139 12.34 -7.84 -4.30
CA TRP A 139 13.03 -8.55 -3.21
C TRP A 139 13.92 -9.69 -3.71
N ARG A 140 13.42 -10.46 -4.70
CA ARG A 140 14.24 -11.50 -5.34
C ARG A 140 15.47 -10.94 -6.02
N ALA A 141 15.35 -9.81 -6.73
CA ALA A 141 16.47 -9.15 -7.38
C ALA A 141 17.52 -8.68 -6.35
N MET A 142 17.04 -8.11 -5.22
CA MET A 142 17.94 -7.66 -4.14
C MET A 142 18.64 -8.84 -3.43
N SER A 143 17.93 -9.95 -3.20
CA SER A 143 18.52 -11.17 -2.63
C SER A 143 19.65 -11.70 -3.51
N ASN A 144 19.42 -11.78 -4.82
CA ASN A 144 20.44 -12.26 -5.78
C ASN A 144 21.68 -11.36 -5.86
N GLN A 145 21.53 -10.04 -5.60
CA GLN A 145 22.67 -9.12 -5.57
C GLN A 145 23.51 -9.25 -4.28
N ASN A 146 22.88 -9.69 -3.20
CA ASN A 146 23.55 -9.90 -1.91
C ASN A 146 24.17 -11.29 -1.78
N ASP A 147 23.90 -12.19 -2.73
CA ASP A 147 24.41 -13.56 -2.75
C ASP A 147 25.75 -13.61 -3.49
N ASP A 148 26.78 -13.00 -2.89
CA ASP A 148 28.16 -13.07 -3.37
C ASP A 148 28.78 -14.48 -3.18
N GLY A 149 28.00 -15.54 -3.37
CA GLY A 149 28.48 -16.92 -3.39
C GLY A 149 29.03 -17.41 -2.05
N LYS A 150 28.59 -16.84 -0.92
CA LYS A 150 28.90 -17.39 0.41
C LYS A 150 27.82 -18.36 0.83
N PRO A 151 28.19 -19.60 1.21
CA PRO A 151 27.27 -20.58 1.74
C PRO A 151 26.62 -20.15 3.06
#